data_2aadb1b6a6803d6a9ae7f73c967d89a6
#
_entry.id   2aadb1b6a6803d6a9ae7f73c967d89a6
#
_cell.length_a   1.000
_cell.length_b   1.000
_cell.length_c   1.000
_cell.angle_alpha   90.00
_cell.angle_beta   90.00
_cell.angle_gamma   90.00
#
_symmetry.space_group_name_H-M   'P 1'
#
loop_
_entity.id
_entity.type
_entity.pdbx_description
1 polymer ?
#
loop_
_entity_poly.entity_id
_entity_poly.type
_entity_poly.pdbx_seq_one_letter_code
_entity_poly.pdbx_strand_id
1 'polypeptide(L)'
;LIGLALVFVSTFANAVSVSGNAAIQTDYIWRGMTQNGGENSVNVGLDVDFENGFYVGTWGAAVGVGNSNLELDYYGGYTFEMGGIGVNIGAIQVKYDGDNQYDFSENYIALSLPMNVGLHYSEGDELGDYAEISWGMDVGVGSLAVAYGDMDSSNGSVAANTADGGSHTTIGYSIPAGDLTVDLSYSDFHGDTNADGSSS
;
A
#
# COMPACT_ATOMS: atom_id res chain seq x y z
N LEU A 1 3.75 15.11 -2.99
CA LEU A 1 3.44 14.05 -3.95
C LEU A 1 2.18 14.42 -4.71
N ILE A 2 2.15 14.24 -6.03
CA ILE A 2 0.97 14.43 -6.88
C ILE A 2 0.75 13.12 -7.62
N GLY A 3 -0.38 12.46 -7.38
CA GLY A 3 -0.82 11.27 -8.08
C GLY A 3 -2.10 11.53 -8.86
N LEU A 4 -2.25 10.87 -10.00
CA LEU A 4 -3.48 10.85 -10.79
C LEU A 4 -3.88 9.38 -10.97
N ALA A 5 -5.02 8.99 -10.39
CA ALA A 5 -5.55 7.63 -10.49
C ALA A 5 -6.74 7.57 -11.44
N LEU A 6 -6.76 6.55 -12.29
CA LEU A 6 -7.87 6.22 -13.17
C LEU A 6 -8.43 4.87 -12.73
N VAL A 7 -9.72 4.81 -12.40
CA VAL A 7 -10.40 3.58 -12.01
C VAL A 7 -11.32 3.14 -13.13
N PHE A 8 -11.12 1.93 -13.64
CA PHE A 8 -12.02 1.31 -14.61
C PHE A 8 -12.84 0.23 -13.90
N VAL A 9 -14.16 0.37 -13.94
CA VAL A 9 -15.08 -0.64 -13.42
C VAL A 9 -15.86 -1.23 -14.57
N SER A 10 -15.76 -2.53 -14.77
CA SER A 10 -16.61 -3.28 -15.69
C SER A 10 -17.45 -4.30 -14.92
N THR A 11 -18.77 -4.26 -15.09
CA THR A 11 -19.67 -5.24 -14.47
C THR A 11 -20.02 -6.34 -15.48
N PHE A 12 -19.67 -7.57 -15.15
CA PHE A 12 -20.18 -8.76 -15.84
C PHE A 12 -21.35 -9.34 -15.05
N ALA A 13 -22.40 -9.74 -15.75
CA ALA A 13 -23.71 -10.11 -15.20
C ALA A 13 -23.74 -11.52 -14.55
N ASN A 14 -22.71 -11.95 -13.84
CA ASN A 14 -22.71 -13.17 -13.03
C ASN A 14 -21.60 -13.12 -11.97
N ALA A 15 -21.94 -12.81 -10.75
CA ALA A 15 -21.19 -13.14 -9.53
C ALA A 15 -19.70 -12.75 -9.44
N VAL A 16 -19.15 -12.04 -10.43
CA VAL A 16 -17.73 -11.60 -10.46
C VAL A 16 -17.66 -10.18 -10.99
N SER A 17 -17.00 -9.30 -10.28
CA SER A 17 -16.69 -7.95 -10.74
C SER A 17 -15.20 -7.87 -11.07
N VAL A 18 -14.87 -7.21 -12.18
CA VAL A 18 -13.49 -6.94 -12.58
C VAL A 18 -13.30 -5.44 -12.61
N SER A 19 -12.31 -4.94 -11.92
CA SER A 19 -11.94 -3.53 -11.91
C SER A 19 -10.46 -3.36 -12.21
N GLY A 20 -10.08 -2.16 -12.64
CA GLY A 20 -8.70 -1.82 -12.86
C GLY A 20 -8.43 -0.37 -12.51
N ASN A 21 -7.20 -0.07 -12.19
CA ASN A 21 -6.74 1.27 -11.91
C ASN A 21 -5.42 1.56 -12.64
N ALA A 22 -5.15 2.83 -12.88
CA ALA A 22 -3.85 3.30 -13.33
C ALA A 22 -3.57 4.66 -12.72
N ALA A 23 -2.34 4.91 -12.32
CA ALA A 23 -1.94 6.19 -11.77
C ALA A 23 -0.56 6.61 -12.29
N ILE A 24 -0.33 7.94 -12.27
CA ILE A 24 0.98 8.55 -12.46
C ILE A 24 1.28 9.32 -11.17
N GLN A 25 2.43 9.06 -10.58
CA GLN A 25 2.89 9.67 -9.33
C GLN A 25 4.21 10.40 -9.56
N THR A 26 4.41 11.50 -8.86
CA THR A 26 5.72 12.20 -8.89
C THR A 26 6.79 11.47 -8.09
N ASP A 27 6.36 10.58 -7.18
CA ASP A 27 7.20 9.66 -6.42
C ASP A 27 6.31 8.51 -5.92
N TYR A 28 6.78 7.28 -5.98
CA TYR A 28 6.10 6.15 -5.37
C TYR A 28 6.60 5.99 -3.94
N ILE A 29 5.74 6.29 -2.99
CA ILE A 29 6.02 6.14 -1.55
C ILE A 29 5.28 4.91 -1.02
N TRP A 30 6.01 3.99 -0.43
CA TRP A 30 5.50 2.84 0.27
C TRP A 30 5.96 2.88 1.74
N ARG A 31 5.04 2.85 2.68
CA ARG A 31 5.30 2.95 4.14
C ARG A 31 6.26 4.09 4.50
N GLY A 32 6.04 5.26 3.89
CA GLY A 32 6.86 6.46 4.12
C GLY A 32 8.15 6.54 3.31
N MET A 33 8.54 5.50 2.59
CA MET A 33 9.80 5.41 1.87
C MET A 33 9.62 5.49 0.36
N THR A 34 10.47 6.26 -0.33
CA THR A 34 10.49 6.29 -1.78
C THR A 34 10.93 4.94 -2.36
N GLN A 35 10.22 4.46 -3.38
CA GLN A 35 10.54 3.22 -4.08
C GLN A 35 11.28 3.46 -5.40
N ASN A 36 11.45 4.72 -5.81
CA ASN A 36 12.14 5.08 -7.05
C ASN A 36 13.03 6.34 -6.93
N GLY A 37 13.46 6.66 -5.70
CA GLY A 37 14.42 7.75 -5.45
C GLY A 37 13.88 9.15 -5.73
N GLY A 38 12.56 9.36 -5.64
CA GLY A 38 11.90 10.65 -5.88
C GLY A 38 11.59 10.91 -7.36
N GLU A 39 11.78 9.92 -8.23
CA GLU A 39 11.43 10.02 -9.64
C GLU A 39 9.98 9.65 -9.90
N ASN A 40 9.46 10.04 -11.07
CA ASN A 40 8.08 9.72 -11.44
C ASN A 40 7.86 8.21 -11.57
N SER A 41 6.73 7.73 -11.07
CA SER A 41 6.28 6.35 -11.21
C SER A 41 4.94 6.27 -11.92
N VAL A 42 4.75 5.22 -12.70
CA VAL A 42 3.46 4.81 -13.27
C VAL A 42 3.10 3.48 -12.66
N ASN A 43 1.87 3.32 -12.22
CA ASN A 43 1.36 2.05 -11.74
C ASN A 43 0.02 1.67 -12.39
N VAL A 44 -0.24 0.38 -12.41
CA VAL A 44 -1.48 -0.20 -12.93
C VAL A 44 -1.90 -1.36 -12.05
N GLY A 45 -3.20 -1.55 -11.87
CA GLY A 45 -3.76 -2.67 -11.10
C GLY A 45 -4.95 -3.28 -11.80
N LEU A 46 -5.19 -4.55 -11.51
CA LEU A 46 -6.35 -5.31 -11.94
C LEU A 46 -6.84 -6.17 -10.78
N ASP A 47 -8.13 -6.06 -10.46
CA ASP A 47 -8.78 -6.77 -9.38
C ASP A 47 -9.96 -7.59 -9.89
N VAL A 48 -10.16 -8.74 -9.28
CA VAL A 48 -11.31 -9.62 -9.49
C VAL A 48 -11.94 -9.90 -8.14
N ASP A 49 -13.16 -9.40 -7.95
CA ASP A 49 -13.96 -9.60 -6.75
C ASP A 49 -15.05 -10.64 -7.02
N PHE A 50 -15.16 -11.62 -6.11
CA PHE A 50 -16.18 -12.64 -6.12
C PHE A 50 -17.29 -12.25 -5.12
N GLU A 51 -18.56 -12.49 -5.47
CA GLU A 51 -19.71 -12.11 -4.62
C GLU A 51 -19.70 -12.73 -3.21
N ASN A 52 -18.92 -13.79 -3.03
CA ASN A 52 -18.78 -14.48 -1.75
C ASN A 52 -17.74 -13.88 -0.80
N GLY A 53 -17.14 -12.74 -1.18
CA GLY A 53 -16.13 -12.03 -0.39
C GLY A 53 -14.68 -12.38 -0.73
N PHE A 54 -14.42 -13.42 -1.53
CA PHE A 54 -13.08 -13.68 -2.04
C PHE A 54 -12.69 -12.66 -3.11
N TYR A 55 -11.41 -12.31 -3.17
CA TYR A 55 -10.84 -11.51 -4.24
C TYR A 55 -9.42 -11.97 -4.56
N VAL A 56 -8.99 -11.65 -5.77
CA VAL A 56 -7.61 -11.76 -6.23
C VAL A 56 -7.26 -10.54 -7.07
N GLY A 57 -6.01 -10.15 -7.07
CA GLY A 57 -5.56 -9.02 -7.88
C GLY A 57 -4.08 -9.10 -8.20
N THR A 58 -3.70 -8.21 -9.08
CA THR A 58 -2.30 -7.94 -9.43
C THR A 58 -2.10 -6.44 -9.60
N TRP A 59 -0.97 -5.97 -9.21
CA TRP A 59 -0.58 -4.57 -9.36
C TRP A 59 0.88 -4.50 -9.82
N GLY A 60 1.25 -3.44 -10.46
CA GLY A 60 2.63 -3.22 -10.86
C GLY A 60 2.98 -1.75 -10.94
N ALA A 61 4.22 -1.42 -10.62
CA ALA A 61 4.74 -0.06 -10.61
C ALA A 61 6.15 0.03 -11.18
N ALA A 62 6.45 1.18 -11.78
CA ALA A 62 7.82 1.55 -12.08
C ALA A 62 8.54 1.93 -10.77
N VAL A 63 9.68 1.28 -10.52
CA VAL A 63 10.49 1.44 -9.30
C VAL A 63 11.97 1.63 -9.62
N GLY A 64 12.75 2.00 -8.60
CA GLY A 64 14.21 2.06 -8.64
C GLY A 64 14.83 1.32 -7.44
N VAL A 65 14.41 0.08 -7.19
CA VAL A 65 14.87 -0.74 -6.07
C VAL A 65 15.99 -1.66 -6.53
N GLY A 66 17.20 -1.46 -6.02
CA GLY A 66 18.38 -2.21 -6.45
C GLY A 66 18.64 -2.02 -7.96
N ASN A 67 18.63 -3.12 -8.72
CA ASN A 67 18.73 -3.13 -10.18
C ASN A 67 17.37 -3.31 -10.87
N SER A 68 16.27 -3.19 -10.14
CA SER A 68 14.92 -3.41 -10.64
C SER A 68 14.29 -2.12 -11.14
N ASN A 69 13.48 -2.23 -12.18
CA ASN A 69 12.72 -1.13 -12.75
C ASN A 69 11.21 -1.37 -12.66
N LEU A 70 10.81 -2.57 -12.31
CA LEU A 70 9.42 -2.99 -12.22
C LEU A 70 9.20 -3.80 -10.95
N GLU A 71 8.17 -3.42 -10.19
CA GLU A 71 7.55 -4.19 -9.12
C GLU A 71 6.26 -4.82 -9.62
N LEU A 72 6.02 -6.07 -9.26
CA LEU A 72 4.81 -6.82 -9.58
C LEU A 72 4.29 -7.51 -8.33
N ASP A 73 3.05 -7.20 -7.98
CA ASP A 73 2.34 -7.73 -6.83
C ASP A 73 1.25 -8.69 -7.28
N TYR A 74 1.14 -9.78 -6.54
CA TYR A 74 0.05 -10.75 -6.65
C TYR A 74 -0.57 -10.91 -5.28
N TYR A 75 -1.86 -10.66 -5.18
CA TYR A 75 -2.55 -10.71 -3.89
C TYR A 75 -3.91 -11.38 -3.99
N GLY A 76 -4.38 -11.82 -2.86
CA GLY A 76 -5.72 -12.35 -2.73
C GLY A 76 -6.14 -12.46 -1.27
N GLY A 77 -7.44 -12.51 -1.04
CA GLY A 77 -7.95 -12.52 0.30
C GLY A 77 -9.43 -12.76 0.38
N TYR A 78 -9.95 -12.50 1.56
CA TYR A 78 -11.36 -12.64 1.90
C TYR A 78 -11.83 -11.49 2.76
N THR A 79 -12.90 -10.84 2.33
CA THR A 79 -13.55 -9.74 3.05
C THR A 79 -14.89 -10.20 3.61
N PHE A 80 -15.18 -9.79 4.84
CA PHE A 80 -16.47 -10.02 5.49
C PHE A 80 -16.76 -8.93 6.54
N GLU A 81 -18.00 -8.87 6.99
CA GLU A 81 -18.41 -7.96 8.06
C GLU A 81 -18.76 -8.74 9.31
N MET A 82 -18.32 -8.26 10.47
CA MET A 82 -18.64 -8.82 11.77
C MET A 82 -18.93 -7.71 12.77
N GLY A 83 -20.21 -7.64 13.23
CA GLY A 83 -20.60 -6.66 14.25
C GLY A 83 -20.44 -5.19 13.87
N GLY A 84 -20.56 -4.85 12.59
CA GLY A 84 -20.34 -3.49 12.06
C GLY A 84 -18.87 -3.13 11.85
N ILE A 85 -17.99 -4.12 11.90
CA ILE A 85 -16.56 -4.00 11.58
C ILE A 85 -16.31 -4.75 10.29
N GLY A 86 -15.77 -4.06 9.27
CA GLY A 86 -15.26 -4.71 8.07
C GLY A 86 -13.93 -5.40 8.38
N VAL A 87 -13.78 -6.64 7.95
CA VAL A 87 -12.57 -7.46 8.13
C VAL A 87 -12.07 -7.89 6.76
N ASN A 88 -10.79 -7.70 6.51
CA ASN A 88 -10.09 -8.20 5.33
C ASN A 88 -8.87 -9.01 5.79
N ILE A 89 -8.80 -10.27 5.35
CA ILE A 89 -7.64 -11.14 5.57
C ILE A 89 -7.11 -11.56 4.22
N GLY A 90 -5.79 -11.54 4.04
CA GLY A 90 -5.20 -11.88 2.76
C GLY A 90 -3.70 -12.10 2.81
N ALA A 91 -3.16 -12.33 1.64
CA ALA A 91 -1.73 -12.45 1.42
C ALA A 91 -1.32 -11.70 0.15
N ILE A 92 -0.10 -11.21 0.14
CA ILE A 92 0.53 -10.57 -1.00
C ILE A 92 1.91 -11.17 -1.23
N GLN A 93 2.27 -11.30 -2.50
CA GLN A 93 3.63 -11.60 -2.94
C GLN A 93 4.10 -10.47 -3.84
N VAL A 94 5.20 -9.83 -3.47
CA VAL A 94 5.87 -8.76 -4.22
C VAL A 94 7.08 -9.33 -4.93
N LYS A 95 7.24 -9.00 -6.20
CA LYS A 95 8.31 -9.45 -7.08
C LYS A 95 8.95 -8.29 -7.81
N TYR A 96 10.28 -8.34 -7.94
CA TYR A 96 11.07 -7.36 -8.65
C TYR A 96 11.74 -7.97 -9.88
N ASP A 97 11.76 -7.25 -11.03
CA ASP A 97 12.24 -7.78 -12.31
C ASP A 97 13.77 -7.92 -12.42
N GLY A 98 14.52 -7.17 -11.62
CA GLY A 98 15.99 -7.11 -11.72
C GLY A 98 16.72 -7.85 -10.62
N ASP A 99 16.17 -7.94 -9.43
CA ASP A 99 16.87 -8.50 -8.27
C ASP A 99 15.89 -9.14 -7.29
N ASN A 100 15.85 -10.46 -7.29
CA ASN A 100 14.93 -11.24 -6.47
C ASN A 100 15.30 -11.26 -4.96
N GLN A 101 16.41 -10.66 -4.56
CA GLN A 101 16.73 -10.49 -3.13
C GLN A 101 15.76 -9.54 -2.41
N TYR A 102 15.02 -8.72 -3.17
CA TYR A 102 14.01 -7.81 -2.65
C TYR A 102 12.59 -8.38 -2.72
N ASP A 103 12.42 -9.57 -3.30
CA ASP A 103 11.13 -10.27 -3.30
C ASP A 103 10.70 -10.61 -1.88
N PHE A 104 9.43 -10.42 -1.57
CA PHE A 104 8.89 -10.77 -0.25
C PHE A 104 7.42 -11.19 -0.33
N SER A 105 6.93 -11.77 0.76
CA SER A 105 5.52 -12.10 0.95
C SER A 105 5.06 -11.60 2.32
N GLU A 106 3.80 -11.19 2.39
CA GLU A 106 3.14 -10.83 3.64
C GLU A 106 1.77 -11.49 3.75
N ASN A 107 1.42 -11.88 4.96
CA ASN A 107 0.03 -12.16 5.34
C ASN A 107 -0.50 -10.97 6.11
N TYR A 108 -1.75 -10.58 5.87
CA TYR A 108 -2.29 -9.39 6.50
C TYR A 108 -3.72 -9.57 7.02
N ILE A 109 -4.05 -8.74 7.99
CA ILE A 109 -5.40 -8.45 8.44
C ILE A 109 -5.61 -6.95 8.45
N ALA A 110 -6.73 -6.49 7.87
CA ALA A 110 -7.15 -5.10 7.95
C ALA A 110 -8.57 -5.01 8.51
N LEU A 111 -8.80 -4.02 9.35
CA LEU A 111 -10.09 -3.75 9.97
C LEU A 111 -10.57 -2.35 9.57
N SER A 112 -11.83 -2.28 9.15
CA SER A 112 -12.54 -1.02 8.93
C SER A 112 -13.52 -0.80 10.08
N LEU A 113 -13.20 0.17 10.92
CA LEU A 113 -13.96 0.49 12.13
C LEU A 113 -14.93 1.65 11.87
N PRO A 114 -15.96 1.84 12.72
CA PRO A 114 -16.79 3.04 12.71
C PRO A 114 -15.94 4.33 12.78
N MET A 115 -16.51 5.44 12.31
CA MET A 115 -15.86 6.76 12.24
C MET A 115 -14.65 6.83 11.30
N ASN A 116 -14.62 5.96 10.28
CA ASN A 116 -13.56 5.90 9.25
C ASN A 116 -12.15 5.64 9.83
N VAL A 117 -12.06 4.86 10.87
CA VAL A 117 -10.78 4.38 11.42
C VAL A 117 -10.42 3.07 10.75
N GLY A 118 -9.21 2.98 10.21
CA GLY A 118 -8.60 1.76 9.68
C GLY A 118 -7.52 1.25 10.62
N LEU A 119 -7.41 -0.07 10.73
CA LEU A 119 -6.26 -0.75 11.33
C LEU A 119 -5.74 -1.78 10.34
N HIS A 120 -4.43 -1.86 10.20
CA HIS A 120 -3.77 -2.86 9.38
C HIS A 120 -2.63 -3.49 10.16
N TYR A 121 -2.46 -4.79 10.02
CA TYR A 121 -1.31 -5.53 10.50
C TYR A 121 -0.89 -6.53 9.43
N SER A 122 0.40 -6.59 9.15
CA SER A 122 0.96 -7.63 8.30
C SER A 122 2.19 -8.26 8.94
N GLU A 123 2.39 -9.53 8.65
CA GLU A 123 3.56 -10.33 8.99
C GLU A 123 4.24 -10.77 7.71
N GLY A 124 5.47 -10.32 7.51
CA GLY A 124 6.28 -10.62 6.35
C GLY A 124 7.41 -11.60 6.68
N ASP A 125 7.71 -12.51 5.75
CA ASP A 125 8.80 -13.48 5.91
C ASP A 125 10.19 -12.83 5.75
N GLU A 126 10.31 -11.73 4.99
CA GLU A 126 11.57 -11.02 4.73
C GLU A 126 11.60 -9.61 5.35
N LEU A 127 10.42 -9.01 5.60
CA LEU A 127 10.27 -7.62 6.01
C LEU A 127 10.02 -7.43 7.50
N GLY A 128 9.65 -8.49 8.23
CA GLY A 128 9.16 -8.39 9.60
C GLY A 128 7.69 -7.93 9.65
N ASP A 129 7.30 -7.40 10.80
CA ASP A 129 5.93 -7.02 11.09
C ASP A 129 5.67 -5.56 10.74
N TYR A 130 4.46 -5.27 10.29
CA TYR A 130 4.01 -3.90 10.08
C TYR A 130 2.62 -3.68 10.70
N ALA A 131 2.45 -2.56 11.38
CA ALA A 131 1.18 -2.15 11.94
C ALA A 131 0.85 -0.70 11.53
N GLU A 132 -0.38 -0.43 11.14
CA GLU A 132 -0.83 0.91 10.77
C GLU A 132 -2.19 1.22 11.39
N ILE A 133 -2.36 2.45 11.83
CA ILE A 133 -3.64 3.07 12.11
C ILE A 133 -3.89 4.21 11.13
N SER A 134 -5.08 4.26 10.55
CA SER A 134 -5.48 5.33 9.65
C SER A 134 -6.83 5.93 10.03
N TRP A 135 -7.06 7.15 9.59
CA TRP A 135 -8.31 7.84 9.76
C TRP A 135 -8.57 8.76 8.58
N GLY A 136 -9.85 8.90 8.17
CA GLY A 136 -10.24 9.75 7.06
C GLY A 136 -11.53 10.50 7.31
N MET A 137 -11.69 11.64 6.60
CA MET A 137 -12.92 12.40 6.62
C MET A 137 -13.10 13.22 5.34
N ASP A 138 -14.34 13.47 4.97
CA ASP A 138 -14.64 14.38 3.87
C ASP A 138 -14.42 15.84 4.30
N VAL A 139 -13.70 16.60 3.48
CA VAL A 139 -13.37 18.00 3.72
C VAL A 139 -13.54 18.79 2.43
N GLY A 140 -14.51 19.70 2.39
CA GLY A 140 -14.76 20.51 1.21
C GLY A 140 -15.20 19.66 0.02
N VAL A 141 -14.44 19.69 -1.06
CA VAL A 141 -14.71 18.95 -2.30
C VAL A 141 -13.99 17.61 -2.38
N GLY A 142 -13.18 17.30 -1.41
CA GLY A 142 -12.34 16.11 -1.38
C GLY A 142 -12.37 15.40 -0.04
N SER A 143 -11.44 14.47 0.17
CA SER A 143 -11.27 13.69 1.40
C SER A 143 -9.86 13.82 1.93
N LEU A 144 -9.75 14.02 3.24
CA LEU A 144 -8.50 14.00 4.00
C LEU A 144 -8.29 12.61 4.58
N ALA A 145 -7.05 12.13 4.50
CA ALA A 145 -6.62 10.91 5.18
C ALA A 145 -5.33 11.17 5.95
N VAL A 146 -5.19 10.51 7.10
CA VAL A 146 -3.97 10.50 7.90
C VAL A 146 -3.69 9.06 8.30
N ALA A 147 -2.44 8.64 8.19
CA ALA A 147 -2.00 7.32 8.63
C ALA A 147 -0.71 7.44 9.45
N TYR A 148 -0.58 6.58 10.43
CA TYR A 148 0.65 6.32 11.16
C TYR A 148 0.92 4.83 11.12
N GLY A 149 2.11 4.46 10.63
CA GLY A 149 2.55 3.08 10.55
C GLY A 149 3.91 2.89 11.22
N ASP A 150 4.12 1.68 11.68
CA ASP A 150 5.35 1.24 12.32
C ASP A 150 5.74 -0.13 11.76
N MET A 151 7.01 -0.29 11.40
CA MET A 151 7.57 -1.49 10.83
C MET A 151 8.71 -1.99 11.72
N ASP A 152 8.58 -3.21 12.23
CA ASP A 152 9.61 -3.90 13.00
C ASP A 152 10.32 -4.90 12.07
N SER A 153 11.55 -4.62 11.69
CA SER A 153 12.36 -5.49 10.85
C SER A 153 13.28 -6.38 11.69
N SER A 154 12.71 -7.31 12.43
CA SER A 154 13.46 -8.24 13.27
C SER A 154 14.45 -9.16 12.52
N ASN A 155 14.42 -9.19 11.19
CA ASN A 155 15.22 -10.08 10.35
C ASN A 155 16.31 -9.42 9.50
N GLY A 156 16.51 -8.10 9.62
CA GLY A 156 17.68 -7.41 9.03
C GLY A 156 17.81 -7.46 7.50
N SER A 157 16.77 -7.81 6.78
CA SER A 157 16.82 -8.11 5.34
C SER A 157 15.91 -7.22 4.49
N VAL A 158 15.56 -6.06 4.98
CA VAL A 158 14.68 -5.19 4.22
C VAL A 158 15.44 -4.36 3.22
N ALA A 159 14.79 -4.11 2.10
CA ALA A 159 15.22 -3.22 1.04
C ALA A 159 16.23 -2.16 1.51
N ALA A 160 17.32 -2.09 0.85
CA ALA A 160 18.62 -1.45 1.08
C ALA A 160 18.72 -0.15 1.91
N ASN A 161 17.66 0.32 2.55
CA ASN A 161 17.64 1.57 3.30
C ASN A 161 17.02 1.51 4.71
N THR A 162 16.56 0.35 5.18
CA THR A 162 15.96 0.26 6.53
C THR A 162 16.45 -1.00 7.23
N ALA A 163 17.65 -0.95 7.77
CA ALA A 163 18.26 -2.11 8.43
C ALA A 163 17.48 -2.60 9.67
N ASP A 164 16.69 -1.74 10.33
CA ASP A 164 16.13 -2.06 11.64
C ASP A 164 14.64 -1.67 11.81
N GLY A 165 13.92 -1.30 10.73
CA GLY A 165 12.54 -0.84 10.84
C GLY A 165 12.38 0.67 10.93
N GLY A 166 11.23 1.11 11.34
CA GLY A 166 10.93 2.52 11.50
C GLY A 166 9.43 2.85 11.42
N SER A 167 9.11 4.09 11.72
CA SER A 167 7.75 4.58 11.68
C SER A 167 7.56 5.67 10.63
N HIS A 168 6.33 5.82 10.15
CA HIS A 168 5.99 6.88 9.21
C HIS A 168 4.66 7.54 9.56
N THR A 169 4.54 8.78 9.13
CA THR A 169 3.26 9.50 9.13
C THR A 169 2.96 9.97 7.72
N THR A 170 1.76 9.69 7.23
CA THR A 170 1.30 10.15 5.94
C THR A 170 0.04 10.98 6.09
N ILE A 171 -0.01 12.13 5.40
CA ILE A 171 -1.21 12.97 5.29
C ILE A 171 -1.51 13.11 3.81
N GLY A 172 -2.73 12.77 3.40
CA GLY A 172 -3.20 12.84 2.03
C GLY A 172 -4.48 13.64 1.88
N TYR A 173 -4.65 14.29 0.73
CA TYR A 173 -5.89 14.93 0.34
C TYR A 173 -6.23 14.57 -1.10
N SER A 174 -7.38 13.91 -1.29
CA SER A 174 -7.86 13.41 -2.57
C SER A 174 -8.98 14.31 -3.11
N ILE A 175 -8.86 14.74 -4.36
CA ILE A 175 -9.80 15.64 -5.03
C ILE A 175 -10.38 14.92 -6.25
N PRO A 176 -11.70 14.67 -6.31
CA PRO A 176 -12.34 14.12 -7.50
C PRO A 176 -12.31 15.14 -8.65
N ALA A 177 -11.94 14.70 -9.84
CA ALA A 177 -11.83 15.52 -11.05
C ALA A 177 -12.45 14.79 -12.26
N GLY A 178 -13.79 14.67 -12.27
CA GLY A 178 -14.53 13.86 -13.25
C GLY A 178 -14.30 12.38 -12.99
N ASP A 179 -13.79 11.65 -13.98
CA ASP A 179 -13.45 10.23 -13.87
C ASP A 179 -12.04 10.00 -13.28
N LEU A 180 -11.37 11.07 -12.88
CA LEU A 180 -10.03 11.05 -12.30
C LEU A 180 -10.07 11.48 -10.84
N THR A 181 -9.04 11.10 -10.10
CA THR A 181 -8.74 11.63 -8.77
C THR A 181 -7.35 12.25 -8.78
N VAL A 182 -7.21 13.43 -8.17
CA VAL A 182 -5.92 14.08 -7.93
C VAL A 182 -5.58 13.93 -6.45
N ASP A 183 -4.49 13.24 -6.16
CA ASP A 183 -4.03 12.99 -4.80
C ASP A 183 -2.81 13.84 -4.49
N LEU A 184 -2.87 14.56 -3.37
CA LEU A 184 -1.77 15.32 -2.79
C LEU A 184 -1.40 14.65 -1.47
N SER A 185 -0.15 14.23 -1.31
CA SER A 185 0.28 13.63 -0.04
C SER A 185 1.65 14.13 0.40
N TYR A 186 1.82 14.09 1.70
CA TYR A 186 3.10 14.27 2.37
C TYR A 186 3.32 13.05 3.27
N SER A 187 4.52 12.49 3.19
CA SER A 187 4.95 11.37 4.02
C SER A 187 6.27 11.73 4.70
N ASP A 188 6.40 11.35 5.95
CA ASP A 188 7.60 11.52 6.75
C ASP A 188 7.95 10.17 7.39
N PHE A 189 9.19 9.72 7.19
CA PHE A 189 9.69 8.44 7.69
C PHE A 189 10.82 8.67 8.71
N HIS A 190 10.75 7.94 9.81
CA HIS A 190 11.76 7.92 10.85
C HIS A 190 12.27 6.49 11.01
N GLY A 191 13.50 6.22 10.53
CA GLY A 191 14.18 4.96 10.77
C GLY A 191 14.52 4.77 12.24
N ASP A 192 14.51 3.54 12.69
CA ASP A 192 14.94 3.20 14.05
C ASP A 192 16.42 3.45 14.20
N THR A 193 16.82 3.90 15.37
CA THR A 193 18.23 4.07 15.71
C THR A 193 18.81 2.73 16.15
N ASN A 194 19.92 2.35 15.57
CA ASN A 194 20.70 1.21 16.05
C ASN A 194 21.04 1.32 17.54
N ALA A 195 21.26 0.21 18.20
CA ALA A 195 21.62 0.16 19.62
C ALA A 195 22.93 0.95 19.97
N ASP A 196 23.71 1.34 18.96
CA ASP A 196 24.89 2.20 19.07
C ASP A 196 24.58 3.71 18.91
N GLY A 197 23.31 4.07 18.65
CA GLY A 197 22.86 5.45 18.49
C GLY A 197 23.09 6.04 17.10
N SER A 198 23.48 5.22 16.09
CA SER A 198 23.54 5.64 14.70
C SER A 198 22.16 5.49 14.05
N SER A 199 21.68 6.51 13.34
CA SER A 199 20.52 6.40 12.44
C SER A 199 20.98 5.85 11.10
N SER A 200 20.24 4.88 10.58
CA SER A 200 20.40 4.35 9.21
C SER A 200 20.02 5.41 8.16
#